data_0acba6b9b2f37df9700ffda47daa9bce
#
_entry.id   0acba6b9b2f37df9700ffda47daa9bce
#
_cell.length_a   1.000
_cell.length_b   1.000
_cell.length_c   1.000
_cell.angle_alpha   90.00
_cell.angle_beta   90.00
_cell.angle_gamma   90.00
#
_symmetry.space_group_name_H-M   'P 1'
#
loop_
_entity.id
_entity.type
_entity.pdbx_description
1 polymer ?
#
loop_
_entity_poly.entity_id
_entity_poly.type
_entity_poly.pdbx_seq_one_letter_code
_entity_poly.pdbx_strand_id
1 'polypeptide(L)'
;MDKREAIMAAQNYVNNVSKKYELAQAFIFGSYAKNNYRADSDIDVAIVLKNIPNLFDVQVDLLHLRKDEDLQIEPHPFRDTDFNRDDPFVNEILQAGFELKIAV
;
A
#
# COMPACT_ATOMS: atom_id res chain seq x y z
N MET A 1 4.97 15.99 -1.38
CA MET A 1 3.90 15.95 -0.35
C MET A 1 4.53 15.89 1.02
N ASP A 2 3.89 16.51 2.02
CA ASP A 2 4.26 16.24 3.40
C ASP A 2 3.67 14.89 3.84
N LYS A 3 4.04 14.43 5.04
CA LYS A 3 3.61 13.12 5.54
C LYS A 3 2.10 13.03 5.69
N ARG A 4 1.46 14.08 6.15
CA ARG A 4 -0.01 14.11 6.33
C ARG A 4 -0.72 13.98 4.99
N GLU A 5 -0.26 14.72 3.98
CA GLU A 5 -0.81 14.63 2.64
C GLU A 5 -0.62 13.24 2.03
N ALA A 6 0.56 12.64 2.25
CA ALA A 6 0.84 11.29 1.76
C ALA A 6 -0.08 10.25 2.41
N ILE A 7 -0.31 10.37 3.73
CA ILE A 7 -1.23 9.46 4.44
C ILE A 7 -2.65 9.61 3.90
N MET A 8 -3.11 10.84 3.68
CA MET A 8 -4.45 11.08 3.12
C MET A 8 -4.59 10.51 1.72
N ALA A 9 -3.60 10.73 0.86
CA ALA A 9 -3.60 10.21 -0.51
C ALA A 9 -3.62 8.68 -0.50
N ALA A 10 -2.79 8.07 0.32
CA ALA A 10 -2.73 6.61 0.44
C ALA A 10 -4.06 6.03 0.97
N GLN A 11 -4.66 6.68 1.97
CA GLN A 11 -5.94 6.24 2.51
C GLN A 11 -7.06 6.30 1.47
N ASN A 12 -7.10 7.38 0.69
CA ASN A 12 -8.09 7.53 -0.40
C ASN A 12 -7.89 6.47 -1.47
N TYR A 13 -6.64 6.20 -1.84
CA TYR A 13 -6.32 5.18 -2.82
C TYR A 13 -6.73 3.78 -2.33
N VAL A 14 -6.40 3.44 -1.08
CA VAL A 14 -6.78 2.16 -0.48
C VAL A 14 -8.30 2.00 -0.41
N ASN A 15 -9.02 3.07 -0.11
CA ASN A 15 -10.49 3.06 -0.10
C ASN A 15 -11.05 2.72 -1.50
N ASN A 16 -10.44 3.24 -2.55
CA ASN A 16 -10.83 2.91 -3.92
C ASN A 16 -10.52 1.45 -4.27
N VAL A 17 -9.34 0.96 -3.88
CA VAL A 17 -8.96 -0.44 -4.10
C VAL A 17 -9.94 -1.38 -3.41
N SER A 18 -10.39 -1.03 -2.20
CA SER A 18 -11.31 -1.86 -1.42
C SER A 18 -12.69 -2.02 -2.06
N LYS A 19 -13.03 -1.18 -3.04
CA LYS A 19 -14.27 -1.34 -3.81
C LYS A 19 -14.20 -2.48 -4.81
N LYS A 20 -12.99 -2.89 -5.19
CA LYS A 20 -12.76 -3.94 -6.19
C LYS A 20 -12.17 -5.21 -5.61
N TYR A 21 -11.37 -5.10 -4.55
CA TYR A 21 -10.65 -6.20 -3.94
C TYR A 21 -10.96 -6.34 -2.46
N GLU A 22 -10.89 -7.55 -1.96
CA GLU A 22 -11.02 -7.82 -0.53
C GLU A 22 -9.67 -7.60 0.14
N LEU A 23 -9.58 -6.58 0.98
CA LEU A 23 -8.34 -6.20 1.66
C LEU A 23 -8.30 -6.79 3.07
N ALA A 24 -7.15 -7.35 3.45
CA ALA A 24 -6.88 -7.76 4.82
C ALA A 24 -6.20 -6.63 5.60
N GLN A 25 -5.19 -5.99 5.02
CA GLN A 25 -4.41 -4.92 5.64
C GLN A 25 -3.83 -4.01 4.56
N ALA A 26 -3.43 -2.81 4.95
CA ALA A 26 -2.67 -1.90 4.10
C ALA A 26 -1.74 -1.05 4.95
N PHE A 27 -0.54 -0.76 4.44
CA PHE A 27 0.49 -0.01 5.16
C PHE A 27 1.18 0.97 4.23
N ILE A 28 1.55 2.14 4.75
CA ILE A 28 2.60 2.96 4.14
C ILE A 28 3.93 2.45 4.70
N PHE A 29 4.92 2.27 3.83
CA PHE A 29 6.27 1.91 4.25
C PHE A 29 7.30 2.71 3.46
N GLY A 30 8.58 2.41 3.62
CA GLY A 30 9.63 3.13 2.92
C GLY A 30 9.88 4.52 3.49
N SER A 31 10.21 5.49 2.62
CA SER A 31 10.71 6.79 3.06
C SER A 31 9.70 7.59 3.89
N TYR A 32 8.41 7.55 3.54
CA TYR A 32 7.40 8.27 4.32
C TYR A 32 7.20 7.70 5.72
N ALA A 33 7.24 6.39 5.87
CA ALA A 33 7.13 5.75 7.18
C ALA A 33 8.37 6.03 8.06
N LYS A 34 9.55 6.11 7.43
CA LYS A 34 10.83 6.33 8.13
C LYS A 34 11.16 7.82 8.33
N ASN A 35 10.32 8.73 7.87
CA ASN A 35 10.51 10.17 7.97
C ASN A 35 11.77 10.70 7.25
N ASN A 36 12.22 10.02 6.19
CA ASN A 36 13.34 10.46 5.37
C ASN A 36 12.92 10.75 3.91
N TYR A 37 11.67 11.13 3.74
CA TYR A 37 11.09 11.45 2.43
C TYR A 37 11.49 12.84 1.94
N ARG A 38 11.38 13.00 0.61
CA ARG A 38 11.48 14.29 -0.09
C ARG A 38 10.14 14.60 -0.75
N ALA A 39 10.02 15.84 -1.28
CA ALA A 39 8.77 16.28 -1.93
C ALA A 39 8.35 15.38 -3.11
N ASP A 40 9.33 14.80 -3.82
CA ASP A 40 9.12 13.94 -4.98
C ASP A 40 9.25 12.43 -4.66
N SER A 41 9.33 12.07 -3.39
CA SER A 41 9.42 10.65 -2.99
C SER A 41 8.15 9.89 -3.35
N ASP A 42 8.33 8.62 -3.78
CA ASP A 42 7.20 7.72 -3.96
C ASP A 42 6.57 7.38 -2.61
N ILE A 43 5.27 7.16 -2.64
CA ILE A 43 4.53 6.69 -1.47
C ILE A 43 4.36 5.18 -1.61
N ASP A 44 5.19 4.42 -0.91
CA ASP A 44 5.12 2.97 -0.95
C ASP A 44 3.95 2.47 -0.11
N VAL A 45 3.02 1.76 -0.73
CA VAL A 45 1.84 1.24 -0.07
C VAL A 45 1.79 -0.28 -0.23
N ALA A 46 1.89 -0.99 0.88
CA ALA A 46 1.68 -2.44 0.92
C ALA A 46 0.17 -2.69 0.98
N ILE A 47 -0.32 -3.53 0.08
CA ILE A 47 -1.73 -3.87 -0.03
C ILE A 47 -1.86 -5.38 0.13
N VAL A 48 -2.40 -5.82 1.26
CA VAL A 48 -2.55 -7.23 1.59
C VAL A 48 -3.94 -7.68 1.20
N LEU A 49 -4.02 -8.62 0.27
CA LEU A 49 -5.25 -9.01 -0.41
C LEU A 49 -5.61 -10.46 -0.14
N LYS A 50 -6.91 -10.72 -0.10
CA LYS A 50 -7.46 -12.08 0.00
C LYS A 50 -7.93 -12.56 -1.37
N ASN A 51 -7.90 -13.87 -1.56
CA ASN A 51 -8.51 -14.53 -2.73
C ASN A 51 -7.98 -14.03 -4.08
N ILE A 52 -6.66 -13.92 -4.19
CA ILE A 52 -6.00 -13.43 -5.41
C ILE A 52 -5.49 -14.62 -6.22
N PRO A 53 -6.04 -14.86 -7.42
CA PRO A 53 -5.57 -15.96 -8.27
C PRO A 53 -4.24 -15.67 -8.95
N ASN A 54 -4.01 -14.42 -9.39
CA ASN A 54 -2.79 -14.03 -10.09
C ASN A 54 -2.27 -12.70 -9.58
N LEU A 55 -1.13 -12.73 -8.90
CA LEU A 55 -0.58 -11.53 -8.26
C LEU A 55 -0.07 -10.52 -9.29
N PHE A 56 0.46 -10.97 -10.42
CA PHE A 56 0.94 -10.08 -11.49
C PHE A 56 -0.20 -9.26 -12.08
N ASP A 57 -1.33 -9.90 -12.37
CA ASP A 57 -2.51 -9.20 -12.91
C ASP A 57 -3.01 -8.14 -11.94
N VAL A 58 -2.99 -8.45 -10.65
CA VAL A 58 -3.37 -7.50 -9.59
C VAL A 58 -2.41 -6.31 -9.56
N GLN A 59 -1.10 -6.56 -9.67
CA GLN A 59 -0.08 -5.49 -9.71
C GLN A 59 -0.39 -4.50 -10.84
N VAL A 60 -0.67 -5.01 -12.03
CA VAL A 60 -0.99 -4.17 -13.19
C VAL A 60 -2.29 -3.38 -12.94
N ASP A 61 -3.31 -4.04 -12.41
CA ASP A 61 -4.60 -3.40 -12.15
C ASP A 61 -4.49 -2.32 -11.07
N LEU A 62 -3.72 -2.56 -10.02
CA LEU A 62 -3.48 -1.55 -8.97
C LEU A 62 -2.83 -0.29 -9.54
N LEU A 63 -1.91 -0.42 -10.49
CA LEU A 63 -1.31 0.73 -11.16
C LEU A 63 -2.37 1.48 -11.98
N HIS A 64 -3.28 0.78 -12.64
CA HIS A 64 -4.37 1.40 -13.42
C HIS A 64 -5.44 2.05 -12.54
N LEU A 65 -5.58 1.62 -11.30
CA LEU A 65 -6.54 2.22 -10.36
C LEU A 65 -6.06 3.56 -9.78
N ARG A 66 -4.81 3.95 -10.03
CA ARG A 66 -4.32 5.25 -9.60
C ARG A 66 -4.99 6.35 -10.41
N LYS A 67 -5.49 7.38 -9.72
CA LYS A 67 -6.00 8.61 -10.32
C LYS A 67 -4.84 9.59 -10.51
N ASP A 68 -5.10 10.72 -11.16
CA ASP A 68 -4.05 11.74 -11.38
C ASP A 68 -3.39 12.19 -10.08
N GLU A 69 -4.17 12.31 -8.99
CA GLU A 69 -3.64 12.69 -7.67
C GLU A 69 -2.89 11.55 -6.97
N ASP A 70 -2.91 10.33 -7.52
CA ASP A 70 -2.32 9.14 -6.90
C ASP A 70 -0.99 8.73 -7.55
N LEU A 71 -0.44 9.52 -8.48
CA LEU A 71 0.69 9.08 -9.30
C LEU A 71 1.98 8.86 -8.51
N GLN A 72 2.10 9.45 -7.32
CA GLN A 72 3.22 9.17 -6.42
C GLN A 72 3.06 7.85 -5.65
N ILE A 73 1.87 7.26 -5.68
CA ILE A 73 1.62 5.99 -4.98
C ILE A 73 2.20 4.85 -5.79
N GLU A 74 3.05 4.06 -5.12
CA GLU A 74 3.61 2.82 -5.66
C GLU A 74 3.01 1.65 -4.88
N PRO A 75 2.02 0.95 -5.47
CA PRO A 75 1.36 -0.15 -4.78
C PRO A 75 2.18 -1.43 -4.85
N HIS A 76 2.25 -2.14 -3.73
CA HIS A 76 2.95 -3.41 -3.58
C HIS A 76 1.95 -4.46 -3.07
N PRO A 77 1.40 -5.31 -3.94
CA PRO A 77 0.43 -6.30 -3.52
C PRO A 77 1.08 -7.51 -2.88
N PHE A 78 0.41 -8.04 -1.86
CA PHE A 78 0.78 -9.28 -1.18
C PHE A 78 -0.47 -10.13 -1.02
N ARG A 79 -0.31 -11.45 -1.10
CA ARG A 79 -1.35 -12.35 -0.62
C ARG A 79 -1.33 -12.36 0.90
N ASP A 80 -2.50 -12.41 1.52
CA ASP A 80 -2.60 -12.51 2.98
C ASP A 80 -1.85 -13.73 3.52
N THR A 81 -1.86 -14.83 2.78
CA THR A 81 -1.16 -16.07 3.16
C THR A 81 0.37 -15.92 3.13
N ASP A 82 0.89 -14.93 2.39
CA ASP A 82 2.33 -14.68 2.27
C ASP A 82 2.81 -13.53 3.16
N PHE A 83 1.88 -12.78 3.76
CA PHE A 83 2.21 -11.58 4.52
C PHE A 83 2.46 -11.94 5.99
N ASN A 84 3.66 -12.45 6.28
CA ASN A 84 4.03 -12.87 7.62
C ASN A 84 5.48 -12.49 7.94
N ARG A 85 5.84 -12.51 9.23
CA ARG A 85 7.13 -12.02 9.71
C ARG A 85 8.33 -12.90 9.34
N ASP A 86 8.10 -14.08 8.78
CA ASP A 86 9.17 -14.94 8.28
C ASP A 86 9.86 -14.35 7.06
N ASP A 87 9.13 -13.53 6.29
CA ASP A 87 9.70 -12.76 5.19
C ASP A 87 10.33 -11.50 5.77
N PRO A 88 11.66 -11.28 5.61
CA PRO A 88 12.33 -10.09 6.15
C PRO A 88 11.74 -8.77 5.67
N PHE A 89 11.28 -8.71 4.42
CA PHE A 89 10.66 -7.51 3.87
C PHE A 89 9.33 -7.21 4.56
N VAL A 90 8.48 -8.24 4.71
CA VAL A 90 7.20 -8.11 5.41
C VAL A 90 7.43 -7.73 6.88
N ASN A 91 8.42 -8.34 7.52
CA ASN A 91 8.74 -8.01 8.90
C ASN A 91 9.13 -6.53 9.06
N GLU A 92 9.90 -5.98 8.12
CA GLU A 92 10.25 -4.56 8.13
C GLU A 92 9.00 -3.68 8.00
N ILE A 93 8.09 -4.02 7.10
CA ILE A 93 6.82 -3.29 6.94
C ILE A 93 6.02 -3.31 8.24
N LEU A 94 5.91 -4.47 8.86
CA LEU A 94 5.14 -4.62 10.11
C LEU A 94 5.76 -3.86 11.29
N GLN A 95 7.08 -3.75 11.33
CA GLN A 95 7.78 -3.05 12.41
C GLN A 95 7.81 -1.53 12.23
N ALA A 96 8.04 -1.05 11.02
CA ALA A 96 8.31 0.36 10.74
C ALA A 96 7.21 1.04 9.94
N GLY A 97 6.29 0.29 9.35
CA GLY A 97 5.22 0.83 8.52
C GLY A 97 4.13 1.51 9.32
N PHE A 98 3.37 2.36 8.63
CA PHE A 98 2.18 3.01 9.17
C PHE A 98 0.95 2.30 8.63
N GLU A 99 0.18 1.68 9.51
CA GLU A 99 -1.02 0.93 9.09
C GLU A 99 -2.16 1.88 8.72
N LEU A 100 -2.75 1.64 7.55
CA LEU A 100 -3.91 2.37 7.06
C LEU A 100 -5.19 1.63 7.48
N LYS A 101 -6.30 2.36 7.52
CA LYS A 101 -7.59 1.78 7.86
C LYS A 101 -8.19 1.07 6.66
N ILE A 102 -8.84 -0.06 6.91
CA ILE A 102 -9.59 -0.78 5.89
C ILE A 102 -11.07 -0.45 6.08
N ALA A 103 -11.69 0.04 5.01
CA ALA A 103 -13.13 0.30 5.01
C ALA A 103 -13.87 -1.04 5.09
N VAL A 104 -14.82 -1.12 6.01
CA VAL A 104 -15.60 -2.35 6.24
C VAL A 104 -16.93 -2.23 5.52
#